data_5479eff6f9c581c6d60704cb87c9fb9f
#
_entry.id   5479eff6f9c581c6d60704cb87c9fb9f
#
_cell.length_a   1.000
_cell.length_b   1.000
_cell.length_c   1.000
_cell.angle_alpha   90.00
_cell.angle_beta   90.00
_cell.angle_gamma   90.00
#
_symmetry.space_group_name_H-M   'P 1'
#
loop_
_entity.id
_entity.type
_entity.pdbx_description
1 polymer ?
#
loop_
_entity_poly.entity_id
_entity_poly.type
_entity_poly.pdbx_seq_one_letter_code
_entity_poly.pdbx_strand_id
1 'polypeptide(L)'
;VSKRGCFFRNARARNTHVESTLNHSVPAQALERMNSDGSAWNAAGTTFEERDMKSWCDDALKKHLKTAAANVDGCALLVTAVKNCKGEASIVVSRGRARHVFEYAADLAFEASFPAEPLPGPGPVTVKGTIHLPEISSTVNDGNYDSTVSRKPTSAKLSRPRTDALDAGIAKLQDMANRAIGDFVAEYQAKKLK
;
A
#
# COMPACT_ATOMS: atom_id res chain seq x y z
N VAL A 1 -74.43 -5.67 48.66
CA VAL A 1 -75.61 -4.84 48.34
C VAL A 1 -75.32 -4.17 46.98
N SER A 2 -76.06 -4.67 46.03
CA SER A 2 -76.91 -4.01 45.03
C SER A 2 -76.14 -3.34 43.88
N LYS A 3 -76.22 -3.88 42.77
CA LYS A 3 -77.21 -3.97 41.67
C LYS A 3 -77.03 -2.96 40.57
N ARG A 4 -77.07 -3.50 39.38
CA ARG A 4 -77.64 -3.03 38.10
C ARG A 4 -76.72 -2.12 37.28
N GLY A 5 -76.58 -2.32 36.06
CA GLY A 5 -77.33 -3.06 35.01
C GLY A 5 -77.37 -2.20 33.74
N CYS A 6 -77.20 -2.86 32.59
CA CYS A 6 -77.79 -2.46 31.31
C CYS A 6 -77.23 -1.18 30.62
N PHE A 7 -77.05 -1.06 29.38
CA PHE A 7 -77.62 -1.52 28.13
C PHE A 7 -76.82 -0.99 26.95
N PHE A 8 -76.62 -1.83 25.96
CA PHE A 8 -76.49 -1.58 24.52
C PHE A 8 -76.44 -0.13 24.01
N ARG A 9 -75.44 0.12 23.11
CA ARG A 9 -75.80 0.51 21.74
C ARG A 9 -74.61 0.34 20.80
N ASN A 10 -74.83 -0.46 19.75
CA ASN A 10 -74.07 -0.48 18.50
C ASN A 10 -73.92 0.92 17.92
N ALA A 11 -72.76 1.33 17.63
CA ALA A 11 -72.46 2.38 16.66
C ALA A 11 -71.43 1.87 15.67
N ARG A 12 -71.89 1.59 14.46
CA ARG A 12 -71.13 1.43 13.25
C ARG A 12 -70.18 2.67 13.11
N ALA A 13 -68.94 2.55 13.29
CA ALA A 13 -67.98 3.55 12.90
C ALA A 13 -67.15 3.04 11.68
N ARG A 14 -67.25 3.79 10.66
CA ARG A 14 -66.73 3.77 9.31
C ARG A 14 -65.29 3.35 9.28
N ASN A 15 -65.05 2.46 8.36
CA ASN A 15 -63.76 2.09 7.83
C ASN A 15 -63.07 3.34 7.23
N THR A 16 -62.20 3.98 7.98
CA THR A 16 -61.25 4.93 7.41
C THR A 16 -60.02 4.14 7.00
N HIS A 17 -59.92 3.97 5.72
CA HIS A 17 -58.73 3.48 5.02
C HIS A 17 -57.57 4.44 5.33
N VAL A 18 -56.75 4.07 6.31
CA VAL A 18 -55.45 4.71 6.52
C VAL A 18 -54.52 4.11 5.49
N GLU A 19 -54.22 4.89 4.46
CA GLU A 19 -53.12 4.62 3.54
C GLU A 19 -51.85 4.43 4.37
N SER A 20 -51.42 3.19 4.45
CA SER A 20 -50.08 2.83 4.88
C SER A 20 -49.12 3.47 3.90
N THR A 21 -48.52 4.57 4.29
CA THR A 21 -47.30 5.06 3.62
C THR A 21 -46.24 3.94 3.71
N LEU A 22 -46.06 3.28 2.59
CA LEU A 22 -44.99 2.32 2.37
C LEU A 22 -43.64 3.05 2.63
N ASN A 23 -43.12 2.86 3.84
CA ASN A 23 -41.71 3.09 4.11
C ASN A 23 -40.91 2.15 3.16
N HIS A 24 -40.57 2.66 2.02
CA HIS A 24 -39.60 2.02 1.16
C HIS A 24 -38.24 2.12 1.87
N SER A 25 -38.03 1.25 2.85
CA SER A 25 -36.69 0.97 3.34
C SER A 25 -35.88 0.40 2.16
N VAL A 26 -34.93 1.18 1.67
CA VAL A 26 -34.01 0.76 0.62
C VAL A 26 -33.37 -0.55 1.11
N PRO A 27 -33.47 -1.67 0.36
CA PRO A 27 -32.91 -2.93 0.81
C PRO A 27 -31.40 -2.77 1.03
N ALA A 28 -30.85 -3.42 2.07
CA ALA A 28 -29.44 -3.35 2.44
C ALA A 28 -28.50 -3.59 1.23
N GLN A 29 -28.89 -4.45 0.30
CA GLN A 29 -28.19 -4.68 -0.97
C GLN A 29 -28.17 -3.45 -1.89
N ALA A 30 -29.14 -2.56 -1.82
CA ALA A 30 -29.13 -1.33 -2.60
C ALA A 30 -28.23 -0.26 -1.95
N LEU A 31 -28.11 -0.24 -0.63
CA LEU A 31 -27.12 0.58 0.10
C LEU A 31 -25.68 0.11 -0.16
N GLU A 32 -25.43 -1.19 -0.20
CA GLU A 32 -24.11 -1.73 -0.58
C GLU A 32 -23.72 -1.36 -2.02
N ARG A 33 -24.70 -1.33 -2.94
CA ARG A 33 -24.47 -0.91 -4.33
C ARG A 33 -24.14 0.58 -4.47
N MET A 34 -24.67 1.42 -3.57
CA MET A 34 -24.38 2.86 -3.58
C MET A 34 -22.95 3.20 -3.10
N ASN A 35 -22.30 2.28 -2.38
CA ASN A 35 -20.92 2.42 -1.88
C ASN A 35 -19.91 1.57 -2.68
N SER A 36 -20.22 1.24 -3.93
CA SER A 36 -19.29 0.48 -4.76
C SER A 36 -18.07 1.32 -5.14
N ASP A 37 -16.91 0.68 -5.23
CA ASP A 37 -15.65 1.30 -5.67
C ASP A 37 -15.59 1.47 -7.21
N GLY A 38 -16.68 1.18 -7.93
CA GLY A 38 -16.78 1.33 -9.37
C GLY A 38 -16.80 2.79 -9.83
N SER A 39 -16.61 3.00 -11.14
CA SER A 39 -16.74 4.31 -11.77
C SER A 39 -18.22 4.75 -11.81
N ALA A 40 -18.47 6.01 -12.22
CA ALA A 40 -19.82 6.59 -12.27
C ALA A 40 -20.80 5.79 -13.16
N TRP A 41 -20.32 5.15 -14.24
CA TRP A 41 -21.15 4.32 -15.11
C TRP A 41 -21.43 2.91 -14.53
N ASN A 42 -20.60 2.46 -13.57
CA ASN A 42 -20.72 1.17 -12.88
C ASN A 42 -21.00 1.38 -11.38
N ALA A 43 -21.78 2.39 -11.04
CA ALA A 43 -22.05 2.76 -9.66
C ALA A 43 -22.67 1.62 -8.81
N ALA A 44 -23.33 0.65 -9.45
CA ALA A 44 -23.84 -0.56 -8.80
C ALA A 44 -22.79 -1.67 -8.64
N GLY A 45 -21.61 -1.54 -9.24
CA GLY A 45 -20.53 -2.54 -9.19
C GLY A 45 -20.90 -3.90 -9.79
N THR A 46 -21.90 -3.94 -10.68
CA THR A 46 -22.43 -5.18 -11.24
C THR A 46 -21.59 -5.74 -12.37
N THR A 47 -20.78 -4.90 -12.99
CA THR A 47 -19.90 -5.26 -14.12
C THR A 47 -18.43 -5.26 -13.66
N PHE A 48 -17.62 -6.05 -14.39
CA PHE A 48 -16.18 -6.01 -14.26
C PHE A 48 -15.64 -4.70 -14.84
N GLU A 49 -14.74 -4.07 -14.14
CA GLU A 49 -14.06 -2.86 -14.58
C GLU A 49 -12.58 -2.95 -14.22
N GLU A 50 -11.70 -2.60 -15.14
CA GLU A 50 -10.27 -2.58 -14.91
C GLU A 50 -9.71 -1.22 -15.36
N ARG A 51 -8.79 -0.69 -14.58
CA ARG A 51 -8.06 0.52 -14.91
C ARG A 51 -6.57 0.27 -14.78
N ASP A 52 -5.85 0.51 -15.86
CA ASP A 52 -4.39 0.52 -15.86
C ASP A 52 -3.85 1.66 -14.97
N MET A 53 -2.99 1.29 -14.04
CA MET A 53 -2.31 2.19 -13.11
C MET A 53 -0.80 2.16 -13.26
N LYS A 54 -0.28 1.46 -14.29
CA LYS A 54 1.15 1.24 -14.49
C LYS A 54 1.96 2.53 -14.42
N SER A 55 1.59 3.54 -15.21
CA SER A 55 2.37 4.80 -15.29
C SER A 55 2.48 5.47 -13.93
N TRP A 56 1.36 5.58 -13.20
CA TRP A 56 1.35 6.16 -11.87
C TRP A 56 2.17 5.34 -10.87
N CYS A 57 2.03 4.01 -10.89
CA CYS A 57 2.77 3.11 -10.00
C CYS A 57 4.27 3.13 -10.30
N ASP A 58 4.68 3.17 -11.57
CA ASP A 58 6.09 3.29 -11.97
C ASP A 58 6.75 4.52 -11.31
N ASP A 59 6.08 5.67 -11.33
CA ASP A 59 6.60 6.91 -10.77
C ASP A 59 6.55 6.93 -9.23
N ALA A 60 5.42 6.50 -8.65
CA ALA A 60 5.24 6.45 -7.21
C ALA A 60 6.23 5.47 -6.55
N LEU A 61 6.36 4.25 -7.05
CA LEU A 61 7.29 3.26 -6.52
C LEU A 61 8.74 3.75 -6.58
N LYS A 62 9.17 4.31 -7.72
CA LYS A 62 10.52 4.91 -7.83
C LYS A 62 10.73 6.06 -6.85
N LYS A 63 9.71 6.90 -6.64
CA LYS A 63 9.77 8.00 -5.69
C LYS A 63 9.97 7.49 -4.27
N HIS A 64 9.15 6.53 -3.83
CA HIS A 64 9.25 5.95 -2.49
C HIS A 64 10.60 5.23 -2.27
N LEU A 65 11.02 4.39 -3.20
CA LEU A 65 12.28 3.65 -3.09
C LEU A 65 13.52 4.56 -3.00
N LYS A 66 13.50 5.73 -3.65
CA LYS A 66 14.58 6.72 -3.56
C LYS A 66 14.71 7.37 -2.17
N THR A 67 13.70 7.30 -1.33
CA THR A 67 13.78 7.86 0.03
C THR A 67 14.49 6.93 1.00
N ALA A 68 14.76 5.68 0.62
CA ALA A 68 15.40 4.71 1.50
C ALA A 68 16.85 5.13 1.79
N ALA A 69 17.14 5.30 3.06
CA ALA A 69 18.45 5.64 3.59
C ALA A 69 18.67 4.96 4.95
N ALA A 70 19.92 4.67 5.28
CA ALA A 70 20.31 4.10 6.55
C ALA A 70 21.60 4.75 7.07
N ASN A 71 21.75 4.77 8.39
CA ASN A 71 23.01 5.15 9.02
C ASN A 71 23.28 4.18 10.17
N VAL A 72 24.43 3.54 10.15
CA VAL A 72 24.83 2.55 11.14
C VAL A 72 26.33 2.71 11.38
N ASP A 73 26.73 2.96 12.64
CA ASP A 73 28.12 3.04 13.09
C ASP A 73 29.00 3.94 12.20
N GLY A 74 28.47 5.11 11.82
CA GLY A 74 29.15 6.08 10.97
C GLY A 74 29.18 5.71 9.49
N CYS A 75 28.58 4.59 9.06
CA CYS A 75 28.32 4.27 7.68
C CYS A 75 26.98 4.86 7.25
N ALA A 76 27.01 5.86 6.37
CA ALA A 76 25.80 6.43 5.78
C ALA A 76 25.51 5.78 4.43
N LEU A 77 24.35 5.17 4.27
CA LEU A 77 23.88 4.52 3.06
C LEU A 77 22.66 5.24 2.50
N LEU A 78 22.63 5.41 1.19
CA LEU A 78 21.47 6.00 0.50
C LEU A 78 21.27 5.33 -0.86
N VAL A 79 20.00 5.25 -1.28
CA VAL A 79 19.64 4.82 -2.64
C VAL A 79 19.86 6.00 -3.59
N THR A 80 20.81 5.84 -4.52
CA THR A 80 21.19 6.86 -5.50
C THR A 80 20.32 6.81 -6.75
N ALA A 81 19.91 5.61 -7.16
CA ALA A 81 19.06 5.42 -8.33
C ALA A 81 18.23 4.14 -8.23
N VAL A 82 17.02 4.19 -8.75
CA VAL A 82 16.18 3.00 -9.00
C VAL A 82 16.26 2.67 -10.49
N LYS A 83 16.77 1.49 -10.79
CA LYS A 83 16.97 0.98 -12.15
C LYS A 83 16.06 -0.21 -12.40
N ASN A 84 15.84 -0.53 -13.68
CA ASN A 84 15.09 -1.72 -14.08
C ASN A 84 13.73 -1.90 -13.35
N CYS A 85 13.12 -0.78 -12.92
CA CYS A 85 11.80 -0.83 -12.33
C CYS A 85 10.78 -1.14 -13.44
N LYS A 86 10.37 -2.41 -13.51
CA LYS A 86 9.48 -2.94 -14.52
C LYS A 86 8.39 -3.76 -13.85
N GLY A 87 7.17 -3.58 -14.29
CA GLY A 87 6.04 -4.32 -13.75
C GLY A 87 4.73 -3.87 -14.36
N GLU A 88 3.66 -4.32 -13.76
CA GLU A 88 2.29 -4.02 -14.13
C GLU A 88 1.49 -3.67 -12.87
N ALA A 89 0.49 -2.81 -13.04
CA ALA A 89 -0.42 -2.45 -11.96
C ALA A 89 -1.79 -2.09 -12.52
N SER A 90 -2.84 -2.59 -11.90
CA SER A 90 -4.21 -2.25 -12.24
C SER A 90 -5.12 -2.22 -11.00
N ILE A 91 -6.16 -1.40 -11.07
CA ILE A 91 -7.28 -1.46 -10.14
C ILE A 91 -8.41 -2.22 -10.84
N VAL A 92 -8.80 -3.35 -10.26
CA VAL A 92 -9.86 -4.22 -10.76
C VAL A 92 -11.06 -4.11 -9.84
N VAL A 93 -12.22 -3.71 -10.37
CA VAL A 93 -13.49 -3.72 -9.65
C VAL A 93 -14.31 -4.90 -10.10
N SER A 94 -14.70 -5.73 -9.13
CA SER A 94 -15.57 -6.87 -9.36
C SER A 94 -16.53 -7.01 -8.18
N ARG A 95 -17.82 -7.16 -8.47
CA ARG A 95 -18.87 -7.25 -7.45
C ARG A 95 -18.87 -6.07 -6.45
N GLY A 96 -18.59 -4.87 -6.95
CA GLY A 96 -18.57 -3.64 -6.16
C GLY A 96 -17.35 -3.43 -5.27
N ARG A 97 -16.33 -4.28 -5.37
CA ARG A 97 -15.10 -4.18 -4.58
C ARG A 97 -13.89 -3.94 -5.47
N ALA A 98 -13.10 -2.94 -5.12
CA ALA A 98 -11.82 -2.69 -5.76
C ALA A 98 -10.74 -3.62 -5.21
N ARG A 99 -9.89 -4.09 -6.11
CA ARG A 99 -8.65 -4.81 -5.79
C ARG A 99 -7.50 -4.11 -6.49
N HIS A 100 -6.49 -3.76 -5.73
CA HIS A 100 -5.27 -3.15 -6.22
C HIS A 100 -4.27 -4.26 -6.49
N VAL A 101 -4.01 -4.54 -7.75
CA VAL A 101 -3.09 -5.59 -8.19
C VAL A 101 -1.85 -4.93 -8.74
N PHE A 102 -0.69 -5.40 -8.34
CA PHE A 102 0.59 -4.97 -8.88
C PHE A 102 1.64 -6.07 -8.74
N GLU A 103 2.58 -6.07 -9.67
CA GLU A 103 3.75 -6.92 -9.66
C GLU A 103 4.90 -6.16 -10.33
N TYR A 104 6.01 -5.99 -9.62
CA TYR A 104 7.19 -5.24 -10.05
C TYR A 104 8.47 -5.97 -9.73
N ALA A 105 9.50 -5.70 -10.51
CA ALA A 105 10.90 -5.96 -10.16
C ALA A 105 11.69 -4.66 -10.22
N ALA A 106 12.69 -4.48 -9.35
CA ALA A 106 13.49 -3.27 -9.31
C ALA A 106 14.93 -3.52 -8.83
N ASP A 107 15.84 -2.71 -9.33
CA ASP A 107 17.23 -2.67 -8.89
C ASP A 107 17.51 -1.32 -8.20
N LEU A 108 17.90 -1.35 -6.92
CA LEU A 108 18.26 -0.18 -6.14
C LEU A 108 19.79 -0.01 -6.14
N ALA A 109 20.29 0.95 -6.90
CA ALA A 109 21.70 1.32 -6.79
C ALA A 109 21.91 2.11 -5.49
N PHE A 110 22.81 1.69 -4.63
CA PHE A 110 23.14 2.36 -3.38
C PHE A 110 24.58 2.81 -3.31
N GLU A 111 24.83 3.79 -2.47
CA GLU A 111 26.15 4.26 -2.11
C GLU A 111 26.26 4.31 -0.58
N ALA A 112 27.33 3.69 -0.07
CA ALA A 112 27.69 3.70 1.35
C ALA A 112 28.94 4.55 1.52
N SER A 113 28.90 5.53 2.41
CA SER A 113 29.99 6.45 2.68
C SER A 113 30.46 6.35 4.13
N PHE A 114 31.78 6.28 4.28
CA PHE A 114 32.46 6.39 5.59
C PHE A 114 33.20 7.70 5.66
N PRO A 115 33.07 8.47 6.74
CA PRO A 115 33.88 9.67 6.96
C PRO A 115 35.36 9.31 7.14
N ALA A 116 36.22 10.29 6.95
CA ALA A 116 37.62 10.17 7.31
C ALA A 116 37.75 10.00 8.84
N GLU A 117 38.63 9.11 9.26
CA GLU A 117 39.04 9.00 10.66
C GLU A 117 40.17 10.00 10.97
N PRO A 118 40.31 10.45 12.24
CA PRO A 118 41.42 11.29 12.63
C PRO A 118 42.77 10.64 12.28
N LEU A 119 43.75 11.43 11.85
CA LEU A 119 45.07 10.95 11.54
C LEU A 119 45.73 10.29 12.76
N PRO A 120 46.41 9.12 12.58
CA PRO A 120 46.78 8.44 11.32
C PRO A 120 45.70 7.47 10.77
N GLY A 121 44.43 7.73 10.96
CA GLY A 121 43.34 6.86 10.53
C GLY A 121 43.11 6.83 9.01
N PRO A 122 42.29 5.88 8.53
CA PRO A 122 41.94 5.76 7.10
C PRO A 122 41.09 6.94 6.62
N GLY A 123 41.35 7.37 5.38
CA GLY A 123 40.58 8.42 4.72
C GLY A 123 39.09 8.06 4.46
N PRO A 124 38.36 8.98 3.84
CA PRO A 124 36.95 8.71 3.49
C PRO A 124 36.88 7.59 2.45
N VAL A 125 35.93 6.70 2.59
CA VAL A 125 35.73 5.56 1.68
C VAL A 125 34.29 5.52 1.24
N THR A 126 34.10 5.29 -0.06
CA THR A 126 32.79 5.09 -0.67
C THR A 126 32.69 3.68 -1.26
N VAL A 127 31.63 2.97 -0.92
CA VAL A 127 31.31 1.65 -1.48
C VAL A 127 29.99 1.75 -2.23
N LYS A 128 29.96 1.20 -3.44
CA LYS A 128 28.76 1.18 -4.28
C LYS A 128 28.26 -0.25 -4.44
N GLY A 129 26.95 -0.39 -4.55
CA GLY A 129 26.33 -1.69 -4.77
C GLY A 129 24.93 -1.57 -5.38
N THR A 130 24.29 -2.71 -5.46
CA THR A 130 22.92 -2.82 -5.95
C THR A 130 22.15 -3.81 -5.07
N ILE A 131 20.97 -3.44 -4.64
CA ILE A 131 19.99 -4.33 -4.04
C ILE A 131 19.01 -4.69 -5.16
N HIS A 132 18.89 -5.96 -5.46
CA HIS A 132 17.95 -6.49 -6.44
C HIS A 132 16.70 -6.99 -5.72
N LEU A 133 15.54 -6.49 -6.09
CA LEU A 133 14.21 -6.89 -5.65
C LEU A 133 13.55 -7.64 -6.81
N PRO A 134 13.54 -8.98 -6.81
CA PRO A 134 13.05 -9.77 -7.94
C PRO A 134 11.53 -9.69 -8.05
N GLU A 135 10.83 -9.54 -6.91
CA GLU A 135 9.38 -9.49 -6.87
C GLU A 135 8.90 -8.52 -5.78
N ILE A 136 8.09 -7.56 -6.20
CA ILE A 136 7.34 -6.63 -5.35
C ILE A 136 5.89 -6.77 -5.78
N SER A 137 5.09 -7.58 -5.06
CA SER A 137 3.75 -7.91 -5.51
C SER A 137 2.67 -7.69 -4.45
N SER A 138 1.44 -7.53 -4.90
CA SER A 138 0.26 -7.40 -4.04
C SER A 138 -0.10 -8.67 -3.27
N THR A 139 0.58 -9.78 -3.57
CA THR A 139 0.37 -11.08 -2.89
C THR A 139 1.20 -11.23 -1.62
N VAL A 140 2.23 -10.41 -1.45
CA VAL A 140 3.07 -10.39 -0.24
C VAL A 140 2.34 -9.65 0.88
N ASN A 141 1.88 -10.41 1.89
CA ASN A 141 1.03 -9.87 2.96
C ASN A 141 1.81 -9.39 4.20
N ASP A 142 3.05 -9.82 4.36
CA ASP A 142 3.89 -9.51 5.53
C ASP A 142 4.79 -8.28 5.33
N GLY A 143 4.80 -7.71 4.13
CA GLY A 143 5.63 -6.54 3.79
C GLY A 143 7.12 -6.84 3.72
N ASN A 144 7.51 -8.12 3.75
CA ASN A 144 8.89 -8.56 3.57
C ASN A 144 9.11 -9.02 2.13
N TYR A 145 9.87 -8.25 1.39
CA TYR A 145 10.20 -8.57 0.01
C TYR A 145 11.62 -9.15 -0.05
N ASP A 146 11.75 -10.27 -0.74
CA ASP A 146 13.05 -10.90 -0.94
C ASP A 146 13.98 -9.96 -1.71
N SER A 147 15.24 -9.92 -1.29
CA SER A 147 16.22 -9.07 -1.95
C SER A 147 17.60 -9.71 -1.94
N THR A 148 18.34 -9.49 -3.00
CA THR A 148 19.72 -9.91 -3.12
C THR A 148 20.65 -8.70 -3.28
N VAL A 149 21.84 -8.77 -2.66
CA VAL A 149 22.79 -7.66 -2.64
C VAL A 149 24.03 -7.99 -3.46
N SER A 150 24.38 -7.11 -4.36
CA SER A 150 25.63 -7.15 -5.12
C SER A 150 26.47 -5.92 -4.80
N ARG A 151 27.73 -6.12 -4.42
CA ARG A 151 28.68 -5.04 -4.13
C ARG A 151 29.65 -4.88 -5.28
N LYS A 152 29.92 -3.65 -5.66
CA LYS A 152 31.00 -3.38 -6.62
C LYS A 152 32.34 -3.48 -5.89
N PRO A 153 33.39 -4.04 -6.55
CA PRO A 153 34.73 -4.02 -6.00
C PRO A 153 35.14 -2.59 -5.65
N THR A 154 35.68 -2.39 -4.46
CA THR A 154 36.28 -1.12 -4.07
C THR A 154 37.82 -1.31 -4.00
N SER A 155 38.59 -0.30 -4.45
CA SER A 155 40.04 -0.30 -4.33
C SER A 155 40.51 -0.07 -2.90
N ALA A 156 39.69 0.48 -2.05
CA ALA A 156 39.99 0.71 -0.64
C ALA A 156 39.78 -0.57 0.19
N LYS A 157 40.81 -0.97 0.92
CA LYS A 157 40.72 -2.09 1.85
C LYS A 157 40.00 -1.60 3.10
N LEU A 158 38.75 -2.10 3.32
CA LEU A 158 37.99 -1.80 4.52
C LEU A 158 38.60 -2.52 5.73
N SER A 159 38.66 -1.84 6.87
CA SER A 159 38.95 -2.48 8.15
C SER A 159 37.72 -3.35 8.57
N ARG A 160 37.98 -4.32 9.44
CA ARG A 160 36.90 -5.21 9.91
C ARG A 160 35.70 -4.46 10.49
N PRO A 161 35.87 -3.45 11.41
CA PRO A 161 34.73 -2.69 11.92
C PRO A 161 33.94 -1.98 10.82
N ARG A 162 34.61 -1.41 9.80
CA ARG A 162 33.92 -0.78 8.66
C ARG A 162 33.18 -1.79 7.79
N THR A 163 33.68 -3.01 7.67
CA THR A 163 32.98 -4.09 6.95
C THR A 163 31.73 -4.49 7.72
N ASP A 164 31.83 -4.68 9.03
CA ASP A 164 30.70 -5.06 9.88
C ASP A 164 29.62 -3.94 9.88
N ALA A 165 30.02 -2.67 9.96
CA ALA A 165 29.12 -1.52 9.84
C ALA A 165 28.45 -1.43 8.46
N LEU A 166 29.18 -1.77 7.37
CA LEU A 166 28.62 -1.83 6.03
C LEU A 166 27.56 -2.91 5.90
N ASP A 167 27.83 -4.12 6.44
CA ASP A 167 26.89 -5.23 6.38
C ASP A 167 25.61 -4.95 7.19
N ALA A 168 25.76 -4.40 8.40
CA ALA A 168 24.63 -3.96 9.21
C ALA A 168 23.86 -2.81 8.54
N GLY A 169 24.57 -1.88 7.92
CA GLY A 169 24.00 -0.77 7.17
C GLY A 169 23.18 -1.24 5.96
N ILE A 170 23.68 -2.23 5.22
CA ILE A 170 22.96 -2.83 4.08
C ILE A 170 21.68 -3.53 4.55
N ALA A 171 21.74 -4.33 5.62
CA ALA A 171 20.56 -4.96 6.18
C ALA A 171 19.50 -3.90 6.58
N LYS A 172 19.95 -2.82 7.23
CA LYS A 172 19.08 -1.70 7.58
C LYS A 172 18.49 -1.00 6.35
N LEU A 173 19.27 -0.85 5.27
CA LEU A 173 18.78 -0.25 4.03
C LEU A 173 17.72 -1.13 3.35
N GLN A 174 17.85 -2.47 3.42
CA GLN A 174 16.82 -3.40 2.95
C GLN A 174 15.52 -3.23 3.74
N ASP A 175 15.58 -3.12 5.09
CA ASP A 175 14.41 -2.82 5.92
C ASP A 175 13.76 -1.48 5.54
N MET A 176 14.58 -0.47 5.27
CA MET A 176 14.05 0.85 4.85
C MET A 176 13.43 0.80 3.44
N ALA A 177 13.96 -0.02 2.54
CA ALA A 177 13.35 -0.25 1.24
C ALA A 177 11.99 -0.96 1.38
N ASN A 178 11.89 -1.98 2.24
CA ASN A 178 10.63 -2.67 2.53
C ASN A 178 9.57 -1.70 3.12
N ARG A 179 9.99 -0.80 4.02
CA ARG A 179 9.09 0.25 4.53
C ARG A 179 8.63 1.21 3.44
N ALA A 180 9.54 1.64 2.56
CA ALA A 180 9.21 2.51 1.44
C ALA A 180 8.22 1.84 0.46
N ILE A 181 8.32 0.52 0.25
CA ILE A 181 7.31 -0.25 -0.50
C ILE A 181 5.98 -0.27 0.27
N GLY A 182 5.98 -0.45 1.58
CA GLY A 182 4.78 -0.36 2.40
C GLY A 182 4.05 0.99 2.27
N ASP A 183 4.80 2.10 2.27
CA ASP A 183 4.25 3.44 2.07
C ASP A 183 3.66 3.60 0.66
N PHE A 184 4.33 3.07 -0.37
CA PHE A 184 3.78 3.00 -1.74
C PHE A 184 2.48 2.20 -1.78
N VAL A 185 2.43 1.02 -1.15
CA VAL A 185 1.23 0.18 -1.12
C VAL A 185 0.07 0.91 -0.45
N ALA A 186 0.31 1.60 0.67
CA ALA A 186 -0.70 2.39 1.35
C ALA A 186 -1.24 3.54 0.47
N GLU A 187 -0.34 4.25 -0.24
CA GLU A 187 -0.73 5.31 -1.17
C GLU A 187 -1.53 4.74 -2.37
N TYR A 188 -1.12 3.56 -2.89
CA TYR A 188 -1.83 2.92 -4.00
C TYR A 188 -3.22 2.44 -3.58
N GLN A 189 -3.37 1.81 -2.43
CA GLN A 189 -4.66 1.34 -1.90
C GLN A 189 -5.65 2.47 -1.64
N ALA A 190 -5.18 3.69 -1.40
CA ALA A 190 -6.03 4.86 -1.26
C ALA A 190 -6.60 5.38 -2.60
N LYS A 191 -6.10 4.90 -3.76
CA LYS A 191 -6.62 5.28 -5.08
C LYS A 191 -7.96 4.64 -5.34
N LYS A 192 -8.89 5.43 -5.89
CA LYS A 192 -10.22 4.97 -6.31
C LYS A 192 -10.38 5.15 -7.82
N LEU A 193 -11.23 4.31 -8.41
CA LEU A 193 -11.73 4.54 -9.75
C LEU A 193 -12.69 5.74 -9.70
N LYS A 194 -12.24 6.88 -10.19
CA LYS A 194 -13.09 8.08 -10.37
C LYS A 194 -13.26 8.36 -11.85
#